data_03626eaf55d4773197c9ac16dc54d73d
#
_entry.id   03626eaf55d4773197c9ac16dc54d73d
#
_cell.length_a   1.000
_cell.length_b   1.000
_cell.length_c   1.000
_cell.angle_alpha   90.00
_cell.angle_beta   90.00
_cell.angle_gamma   90.00
#
_symmetry.space_group_name_H-M   'P 1'
#
loop_
_entity.id
_entity.type
_entity.pdbx_description
1 polymer ?
#
loop_
_entity_poly.entity_id
_entity_poly.type
_entity_poly.pdbx_seq_one_letter_code
_entity_poly.pdbx_strand_id
1 'polypeptide(L)'
;MLIEKIIPVGSDSYSVWRGYSSELGKKIDSQGWAQLFSIWTLTVGGIVLSMDLSDRYIYWEWSGWIEGLLKLFIVSIIFIFILKPNAIWTAGTKRLNIKEFLIHTVIGSILVVFGLIDLEAVTALFEVKIESFYKGLFLFYIALSIIPYVFSLLSCLMVFQFILKLEEDKGTWNNFNWENKFGYLSISVGFMILAMLLGIFLEDPVVSTAAAVSIPFPLIALIWPNHVRHLQRARFYPLFTFAMFLSVRAAWFLVPLVVLFFTLRMVNYFRYGIVHPSFGVDFLEEE
;
A
#
# COMPACT_ATOMS: atom_id res chain seq x y z
N MET A 1 -4.00 19.42 -16.50
CA MET A 1 -3.48 18.06 -16.85
C MET A 1 -3.28 17.95 -18.36
N LEU A 2 -2.33 17.18 -18.86
CA LEU A 2 -2.08 17.10 -20.32
C LEU A 2 -3.28 16.50 -21.03
N ILE A 3 -3.94 15.50 -20.44
CA ILE A 3 -5.12 14.84 -20.98
C ILE A 3 -6.35 15.76 -21.06
N GLU A 4 -6.49 16.70 -20.15
CA GLU A 4 -7.55 17.71 -20.19
C GLU A 4 -7.48 18.59 -21.44
N LYS A 5 -6.25 18.87 -21.90
CA LYS A 5 -6.03 19.63 -23.13
C LYS A 5 -6.38 18.83 -24.39
N ILE A 6 -6.28 17.49 -24.30
CA ILE A 6 -6.54 16.57 -25.43
C ILE A 6 -8.01 16.15 -25.43
N ILE A 7 -8.56 15.83 -24.27
CA ILE A 7 -9.94 15.36 -24.08
C ILE A 7 -10.56 16.20 -22.96
N PRO A 8 -11.07 17.39 -23.24
CA PRO A 8 -11.66 18.26 -22.22
C PRO A 8 -12.96 17.66 -21.67
N VAL A 9 -13.25 18.00 -20.40
CA VAL A 9 -14.53 17.62 -19.75
C VAL A 9 -15.68 18.15 -20.59
N GLY A 10 -16.68 17.29 -20.86
CA GLY A 10 -17.86 17.62 -21.66
C GLY A 10 -17.73 17.32 -23.17
N SER A 11 -16.56 16.87 -23.64
CA SER A 11 -16.44 16.39 -25.03
C SER A 11 -17.05 14.99 -25.22
N ASP A 12 -17.41 14.63 -26.46
CA ASP A 12 -17.96 13.31 -26.79
C ASP A 12 -16.99 12.20 -26.40
N SER A 13 -15.70 12.40 -26.70
CA SER A 13 -14.64 11.47 -26.28
C SER A 13 -14.57 11.31 -24.76
N TYR A 14 -14.74 12.41 -24.00
CA TYR A 14 -14.77 12.35 -22.55
C TYR A 14 -15.94 11.49 -22.05
N SER A 15 -17.12 11.62 -22.65
CA SER A 15 -18.31 10.84 -22.25
C SER A 15 -18.10 9.33 -22.41
N VAL A 16 -17.46 8.91 -23.52
CA VAL A 16 -17.10 7.51 -23.77
C VAL A 16 -16.11 7.00 -22.71
N TRP A 17 -15.02 7.73 -22.51
CA TRP A 17 -13.99 7.35 -21.52
C TRP A 17 -14.51 7.39 -20.09
N ARG A 18 -15.48 8.26 -19.78
CA ARG A 18 -16.17 8.31 -18.49
C ARG A 18 -16.89 6.99 -18.20
N GLY A 19 -17.57 6.41 -19.18
CA GLY A 19 -18.23 5.11 -19.04
C GLY A 19 -17.25 4.00 -18.62
N TYR A 20 -16.16 3.85 -19.41
CA TYR A 20 -15.12 2.85 -19.10
C TYR A 20 -14.43 3.10 -17.76
N SER A 21 -14.10 4.36 -17.46
CA SER A 21 -13.41 4.71 -16.21
C SER A 21 -14.30 4.53 -14.98
N SER A 22 -15.61 4.78 -15.11
CA SER A 22 -16.58 4.51 -14.04
C SER A 22 -16.67 3.02 -13.75
N GLU A 23 -16.74 2.18 -14.77
CA GLU A 23 -16.77 0.72 -14.60
C GLU A 23 -15.46 0.21 -13.98
N LEU A 24 -14.31 0.67 -14.48
CA LEU A 24 -13.00 0.33 -13.92
C LEU A 24 -12.88 0.80 -12.47
N GLY A 25 -13.29 2.04 -12.17
CA GLY A 25 -13.28 2.60 -10.82
C GLY A 25 -14.16 1.79 -9.86
N LYS A 26 -15.35 1.36 -10.27
CA LYS A 26 -16.21 0.48 -9.47
C LYS A 26 -15.53 -0.87 -9.18
N LYS A 27 -14.81 -1.44 -10.15
CA LYS A 27 -14.04 -2.67 -9.94
C LYS A 27 -12.88 -2.45 -8.96
N ILE A 28 -12.13 -1.37 -9.10
CA ILE A 28 -11.05 -0.99 -8.17
C ILE A 28 -11.59 -0.86 -6.74
N ASP A 29 -12.69 -0.13 -6.57
CA ASP A 29 -13.31 0.11 -5.27
C ASP A 29 -13.88 -1.18 -4.65
N SER A 30 -14.55 -2.00 -5.46
CA SER A 30 -15.20 -3.24 -4.97
C SER A 30 -14.21 -4.35 -4.61
N GLN A 31 -13.05 -4.37 -5.23
CA GLN A 31 -12.02 -5.40 -5.03
C GLN A 31 -10.96 -5.04 -4.01
N GLY A 32 -11.01 -3.82 -3.43
CA GLY A 32 -10.03 -3.38 -2.44
C GLY A 32 -8.60 -3.31 -2.98
N TRP A 33 -8.42 -2.77 -4.18
CA TRP A 33 -7.12 -2.74 -4.86
C TRP A 33 -6.04 -2.01 -4.06
N ALA A 34 -6.41 -1.03 -3.23
CA ALA A 34 -5.44 -0.35 -2.39
C ALA A 34 -4.84 -1.29 -1.33
N GLN A 35 -5.68 -2.14 -0.69
CA GLN A 35 -5.23 -3.14 0.25
C GLN A 35 -4.40 -4.23 -0.45
N LEU A 36 -4.87 -4.69 -1.61
CA LEU A 36 -4.13 -5.64 -2.44
C LEU A 36 -2.78 -5.10 -2.86
N PHE A 37 -2.72 -3.82 -3.22
CA PHE A 37 -1.47 -3.16 -3.56
C PHE A 37 -0.50 -3.12 -2.38
N SER A 38 -0.97 -2.84 -1.16
CA SER A 38 -0.12 -2.87 0.04
C SER A 38 0.50 -4.25 0.25
N ILE A 39 -0.32 -5.31 0.19
CA ILE A 39 0.14 -6.68 0.38
C ILE A 39 1.07 -7.07 -0.76
N TRP A 40 0.71 -6.78 -2.00
CA TRP A 40 1.55 -7.03 -3.15
C TRP A 40 2.91 -6.33 -3.03
N THR A 41 2.95 -5.08 -2.62
CA THR A 41 4.18 -4.31 -2.44
C THR A 41 5.10 -4.96 -1.40
N LEU A 42 4.58 -5.30 -0.24
CA LEU A 42 5.37 -5.85 0.86
C LEU A 42 5.70 -7.34 0.64
N THR A 43 4.87 -8.10 -0.07
CA THR A 43 5.09 -9.52 -0.33
C THR A 43 5.88 -9.73 -1.61
N VAL A 44 5.30 -9.37 -2.75
CA VAL A 44 5.88 -9.66 -4.07
C VAL A 44 7.10 -8.78 -4.32
N GLY A 45 7.01 -7.49 -4.01
CA GLY A 45 8.14 -6.57 -4.08
C GLY A 45 9.26 -6.99 -3.15
N GLY A 46 8.93 -7.37 -1.91
CA GLY A 46 9.88 -7.87 -0.92
C GLY A 46 10.60 -9.13 -1.39
N ILE A 47 9.89 -10.15 -1.90
CA ILE A 47 10.49 -11.38 -2.45
C ILE A 47 11.49 -11.06 -3.57
N VAL A 48 11.08 -10.23 -4.53
CA VAL A 48 11.95 -9.91 -5.67
C VAL A 48 13.18 -9.12 -5.22
N LEU A 49 13.00 -8.19 -4.29
CA LEU A 49 14.12 -7.44 -3.72
C LEU A 49 15.08 -8.33 -2.92
N SER A 50 14.58 -9.30 -2.16
CA SER A 50 15.44 -10.23 -1.43
C SER A 50 16.20 -11.20 -2.33
N MET A 51 15.71 -11.45 -3.55
CA MET A 51 16.42 -12.26 -4.56
C MET A 51 17.53 -11.49 -5.29
N ASP A 52 17.39 -10.15 -5.41
CA ASP A 52 18.30 -9.33 -6.20
C ASP A 52 19.27 -8.50 -5.35
N LEU A 53 18.95 -8.25 -4.09
CA LEU A 53 19.71 -7.40 -3.19
C LEU A 53 20.07 -8.15 -1.92
N SER A 54 21.27 -8.68 -1.86
CA SER A 54 21.83 -9.33 -0.66
C SER A 54 22.11 -8.33 0.47
N ASP A 55 22.31 -7.04 0.16
CA ASP A 55 22.58 -5.99 1.13
C ASP A 55 21.44 -4.99 1.21
N ARG A 56 20.83 -4.86 2.40
CA ARG A 56 19.75 -3.91 2.67
C ARG A 56 20.17 -2.44 2.57
N TYR A 57 21.46 -2.16 2.59
CA TYR A 57 22.02 -0.81 2.54
C TYR A 57 22.46 -0.36 1.15
N ILE A 58 22.30 -1.21 0.12
CA ILE A 58 22.53 -0.81 -1.26
C ILE A 58 21.33 0.02 -1.72
N TYR A 59 21.58 1.30 -2.00
CA TYR A 59 20.60 2.25 -2.51
C TYR A 59 20.87 2.58 -3.96
N TRP A 60 19.77 2.80 -4.72
CA TRP A 60 19.84 3.27 -6.11
C TRP A 60 20.63 2.36 -7.04
N GLU A 61 20.42 1.06 -6.93
CA GLU A 61 20.93 0.15 -7.92
C GLU A 61 20.15 0.30 -9.23
N TRP A 62 20.85 0.80 -10.25
CA TRP A 62 20.29 1.05 -11.57
C TRP A 62 20.54 -0.09 -12.56
N SER A 63 21.14 -1.17 -12.12
CA SER A 63 21.33 -2.40 -12.87
C SER A 63 20.11 -3.33 -12.79
N GLY A 64 20.05 -4.30 -13.66
CA GLY A 64 19.09 -5.40 -13.57
C GLY A 64 17.61 -5.04 -13.84
N TRP A 65 17.31 -3.91 -14.51
CA TRP A 65 15.94 -3.47 -14.77
C TRP A 65 15.05 -4.53 -15.45
N ILE A 66 15.55 -5.15 -16.52
CA ILE A 66 14.78 -6.15 -17.27
C ILE A 66 14.58 -7.39 -16.42
N GLU A 67 15.61 -7.83 -15.73
CA GLU A 67 15.55 -9.00 -14.85
C GLU A 67 14.64 -8.77 -13.67
N GLY A 68 14.78 -7.63 -12.96
CA GLY A 68 13.91 -7.26 -11.83
C GLY A 68 12.45 -7.15 -12.23
N LEU A 69 12.12 -6.51 -13.36
CA LEU A 69 10.76 -6.42 -13.86
C LEU A 69 10.21 -7.79 -14.31
N LEU A 70 11.03 -8.64 -14.90
CA LEU A 70 10.62 -9.99 -15.28
C LEU A 70 10.33 -10.85 -14.05
N LYS A 71 11.20 -10.83 -13.04
CA LYS A 71 10.99 -11.51 -11.76
C LYS A 71 9.72 -11.00 -11.08
N LEU A 72 9.56 -9.67 -11.01
CA LEU A 72 8.36 -9.05 -10.45
C LEU A 72 7.08 -9.51 -11.16
N PHE A 73 7.09 -9.57 -12.49
CA PHE A 73 5.96 -10.03 -13.29
C PHE A 73 5.64 -11.51 -13.00
N ILE A 74 6.63 -12.39 -13.02
CA ILE A 74 6.46 -13.84 -12.76
C ILE A 74 5.90 -14.07 -11.36
N VAL A 75 6.52 -13.46 -10.33
CA VAL A 75 6.09 -13.61 -8.93
C VAL A 75 4.70 -13.02 -8.72
N SER A 76 4.35 -11.90 -9.41
CA SER A 76 3.00 -11.32 -9.36
C SER A 76 1.94 -12.26 -9.96
N ILE A 77 2.25 -12.93 -11.07
CA ILE A 77 1.35 -13.92 -11.66
C ILE A 77 1.13 -15.08 -10.67
N ILE A 78 2.20 -15.63 -10.10
CA ILE A 78 2.11 -16.69 -9.10
C ILE A 78 1.27 -16.25 -7.90
N PHE A 79 1.49 -15.04 -7.40
CA PHE A 79 0.73 -14.43 -6.31
C PHE A 79 -0.78 -14.36 -6.63
N ILE A 80 -1.13 -13.88 -7.82
CA ILE A 80 -2.54 -13.76 -8.23
C ILE A 80 -3.20 -15.13 -8.40
N PHE A 81 -2.51 -16.10 -9.00
CA PHE A 81 -3.08 -17.42 -9.26
C PHE A 81 -3.20 -18.27 -8.00
N ILE A 82 -2.19 -18.26 -7.13
CA ILE A 82 -2.19 -19.10 -5.91
C ILE A 82 -3.11 -18.50 -4.86
N LEU A 83 -3.00 -17.20 -4.61
CA LEU A 83 -3.71 -16.56 -3.50
C LEU A 83 -5.14 -16.17 -3.84
N LYS A 84 -5.49 -16.08 -5.13
CA LYS A 84 -6.82 -15.63 -5.57
C LYS A 84 -7.29 -14.43 -4.73
N PRO A 85 -6.63 -13.27 -4.83
CA PRO A 85 -6.82 -12.13 -3.93
C PRO A 85 -8.29 -11.75 -3.72
N ASN A 86 -9.15 -11.93 -4.75
CA ASN A 86 -10.57 -11.67 -4.66
C ASN A 86 -11.31 -12.58 -3.64
N ALA A 87 -10.80 -13.79 -3.40
CA ALA A 87 -11.38 -14.68 -2.38
C ALA A 87 -10.93 -14.33 -0.97
N ILE A 88 -9.77 -13.69 -0.83
CA ILE A 88 -9.17 -13.31 0.45
C ILE A 88 -9.53 -11.87 0.81
N TRP A 89 -9.64 -10.97 -0.19
CA TRP A 89 -9.73 -9.55 0.02
C TRP A 89 -10.97 -8.95 -0.67
N THR A 90 -12.05 -8.84 0.07
CA THR A 90 -13.31 -8.23 -0.41
C THR A 90 -13.57 -6.85 0.18
N ALA A 91 -12.55 -6.15 0.64
CA ALA A 91 -12.69 -4.86 1.28
C ALA A 91 -12.85 -3.74 0.26
N GLY A 92 -14.03 -3.49 -0.20
CA GLY A 92 -14.33 -2.31 -1.02
C GLY A 92 -15.29 -1.38 -0.33
N THR A 93 -16.49 -1.86 -0.09
CA THR A 93 -17.63 -1.06 0.37
C THR A 93 -18.17 -1.47 1.74
N LYS A 94 -17.68 -2.57 2.30
CA LYS A 94 -18.11 -3.07 3.60
C LYS A 94 -16.99 -2.97 4.62
N ARG A 95 -17.36 -2.55 5.82
CA ARG A 95 -16.53 -2.74 7.01
C ARG A 95 -16.37 -4.25 7.24
N LEU A 96 -15.14 -4.72 7.39
CA LEU A 96 -14.88 -6.09 7.78
C LEU A 96 -15.41 -6.32 9.19
N ASN A 97 -16.06 -7.44 9.42
CA ASN A 97 -16.36 -7.85 10.79
C ASN A 97 -15.04 -8.27 11.50
N ILE A 98 -15.06 -8.36 12.81
CA ILE A 98 -13.84 -8.64 13.59
C ILE A 98 -13.17 -9.95 13.15
N LYS A 99 -13.95 -10.98 12.83
CA LYS A 99 -13.41 -12.28 12.40
C LYS A 99 -12.74 -12.17 11.03
N GLU A 100 -13.38 -11.53 10.07
CA GLU A 100 -12.82 -11.27 8.74
C GLU A 100 -11.56 -10.41 8.84
N PHE A 101 -11.60 -9.35 9.64
CA PHE A 101 -10.44 -8.50 9.88
C PHE A 101 -9.26 -9.28 10.44
N LEU A 102 -9.47 -10.14 11.45
CA LEU A 102 -8.41 -10.98 12.02
C LEU A 102 -7.85 -11.97 10.99
N ILE A 103 -8.70 -12.63 10.21
CA ILE A 103 -8.26 -13.55 9.14
C ILE A 103 -7.39 -12.80 8.12
N HIS A 104 -7.82 -11.63 7.65
CA HIS A 104 -7.07 -10.84 6.68
C HIS A 104 -5.75 -10.32 7.26
N THR A 105 -5.77 -9.92 8.54
CA THR A 105 -4.56 -9.50 9.26
C THR A 105 -3.55 -10.63 9.35
N VAL A 106 -3.98 -11.83 9.74
CA VAL A 106 -3.11 -13.00 9.86
C VAL A 106 -2.54 -13.39 8.50
N ILE A 107 -3.39 -13.53 7.48
CA ILE A 107 -2.94 -13.86 6.12
C ILE A 107 -2.00 -12.77 5.58
N GLY A 108 -2.36 -11.50 5.72
CA GLY A 108 -1.52 -10.39 5.27
C GLY A 108 -0.17 -10.37 5.99
N SER A 109 -0.13 -10.62 7.29
CA SER A 109 1.12 -10.71 8.06
C SER A 109 1.99 -11.89 7.60
N ILE A 110 1.40 -13.06 7.37
CA ILE A 110 2.13 -14.22 6.83
C ILE A 110 2.73 -13.90 5.47
N LEU A 111 1.98 -13.26 4.58
CA LEU A 111 2.46 -12.87 3.25
C LEU A 111 3.60 -11.85 3.33
N VAL A 112 3.53 -10.90 4.25
CA VAL A 112 4.61 -9.93 4.51
C VAL A 112 5.86 -10.63 5.02
N VAL A 113 5.71 -11.59 5.95
CA VAL A 113 6.82 -12.40 6.45
C VAL A 113 7.49 -13.15 5.30
N PHE A 114 6.72 -13.81 4.44
CA PHE A 114 7.27 -14.51 3.27
C PHE A 114 8.01 -13.58 2.31
N GLY A 115 7.53 -12.35 2.12
CA GLY A 115 8.18 -11.38 1.23
C GLY A 115 9.48 -10.80 1.78
N LEU A 116 9.63 -10.73 3.10
CA LEU A 116 10.75 -10.05 3.75
C LEU A 116 11.77 -11.00 4.40
N ILE A 117 11.50 -12.31 4.39
CA ILE A 117 12.43 -13.27 4.95
C ILE A 117 13.68 -13.38 4.07
N ASP A 118 14.82 -13.24 4.68
CA ASP A 118 16.10 -13.44 4.01
C ASP A 118 16.40 -14.93 3.92
N LEU A 119 16.12 -15.53 2.76
CA LEU A 119 16.32 -16.95 2.52
C LEU A 119 17.80 -17.34 2.50
N GLU A 120 18.69 -16.46 2.03
CA GLU A 120 20.12 -16.73 2.00
C GLU A 120 20.68 -16.75 3.42
N ALA A 121 20.31 -15.76 4.24
CA ALA A 121 20.70 -15.74 5.65
C ALA A 121 20.18 -16.97 6.42
N VAL A 122 18.95 -17.41 6.13
CA VAL A 122 18.37 -18.61 6.74
C VAL A 122 19.10 -19.88 6.28
N THR A 123 19.36 -20.05 4.98
CA THR A 123 20.08 -21.22 4.46
C THR A 123 21.51 -21.27 4.96
N ALA A 124 22.24 -20.17 4.92
CA ALA A 124 23.59 -20.07 5.47
C ALA A 124 23.66 -20.48 6.96
N LEU A 125 22.61 -20.13 7.73
CA LEU A 125 22.53 -20.54 9.14
C LEU A 125 22.47 -22.05 9.34
N PHE A 126 21.82 -22.79 8.42
CA PHE A 126 21.74 -24.25 8.50
C PHE A 126 23.03 -24.94 8.06
N GLU A 127 23.81 -24.33 7.17
CA GLU A 127 25.08 -24.86 6.68
C GLU A 127 26.21 -24.70 7.70
N VAL A 128 26.17 -23.66 8.53
CA VAL A 128 27.23 -23.40 9.53
C VAL A 128 27.02 -24.25 10.79
N LYS A 129 28.07 -24.92 11.26
CA LYS A 129 28.09 -25.64 12.55
C LYS A 129 28.19 -24.68 13.74
N ILE A 130 27.10 -23.99 14.03
CA ILE A 130 26.98 -23.11 15.22
C ILE A 130 26.13 -23.82 16.27
N GLU A 131 26.38 -23.53 17.56
CA GLU A 131 25.52 -24.02 18.64
C GLU A 131 24.05 -23.63 18.42
N SER A 132 23.14 -24.52 18.79
CA SER A 132 21.69 -24.34 18.56
C SER A 132 21.13 -23.06 19.20
N PHE A 133 21.74 -22.61 20.30
CA PHE A 133 21.37 -21.36 20.96
C PHE A 133 21.59 -20.13 20.05
N TYR A 134 22.74 -20.02 19.42
CA TYR A 134 23.04 -18.88 18.52
C TYR A 134 22.19 -18.93 17.26
N LYS A 135 21.85 -20.14 16.76
CA LYS A 135 20.88 -20.29 15.65
C LYS A 135 19.50 -19.75 16.05
N GLY A 136 19.05 -20.08 17.26
CA GLY A 136 17.77 -19.57 17.78
C GLY A 136 17.77 -18.05 17.91
N LEU A 137 18.85 -17.46 18.42
CA LEU A 137 18.99 -16.02 18.56
C LEU A 137 18.97 -15.29 17.21
N PHE A 138 19.65 -15.85 16.22
CA PHE A 138 19.69 -15.27 14.87
C PHE A 138 18.33 -15.36 14.18
N LEU A 139 17.62 -16.49 14.27
CA LEU A 139 16.25 -16.62 13.76
C LEU A 139 15.29 -15.66 14.46
N PHE A 140 15.47 -15.45 15.77
CA PHE A 140 14.71 -14.45 16.51
C PHE A 140 14.98 -13.03 15.98
N TYR A 141 16.23 -12.69 15.69
CA TYR A 141 16.60 -11.40 15.10
C TYR A 141 15.97 -11.19 13.72
N ILE A 142 16.02 -12.23 12.85
CA ILE A 142 15.34 -12.17 11.53
C ILE A 142 13.83 -11.94 11.72
N ALA A 143 13.19 -12.68 12.62
CA ALA A 143 11.76 -12.51 12.90
C ALA A 143 11.47 -11.09 13.43
N LEU A 144 12.31 -10.58 14.32
CA LEU A 144 12.18 -9.24 14.88
C LEU A 144 12.30 -8.16 13.80
N SER A 145 13.17 -8.34 12.82
CA SER A 145 13.38 -7.37 11.72
C SER A 145 12.17 -7.20 10.81
N ILE A 146 11.23 -8.15 10.81
CA ILE A 146 10.00 -8.11 10.01
C ILE A 146 8.86 -7.40 10.75
N ILE A 147 8.89 -7.38 12.08
CA ILE A 147 7.79 -6.81 12.89
C ILE A 147 7.44 -5.36 12.52
N PRO A 148 8.38 -4.43 12.30
CA PRO A 148 8.03 -3.07 11.93
C PRO A 148 7.27 -2.97 10.60
N TYR A 149 7.54 -3.86 9.64
CA TYR A 149 6.77 -3.93 8.39
C TYR A 149 5.35 -4.45 8.63
N VAL A 150 5.18 -5.43 9.53
CA VAL A 150 3.85 -5.90 9.94
C VAL A 150 3.05 -4.78 10.61
N PHE A 151 3.66 -4.00 11.51
CA PHE A 151 3.00 -2.84 12.10
C PHE A 151 2.63 -1.78 11.06
N SER A 152 3.48 -1.55 10.06
CA SER A 152 3.16 -0.66 8.95
C SER A 152 1.97 -1.16 8.14
N LEU A 153 1.89 -2.46 7.85
CA LEU A 153 0.74 -3.08 7.21
C LEU A 153 -0.52 -2.91 8.06
N LEU A 154 -0.45 -3.21 9.36
CA LEU A 154 -1.59 -3.07 10.27
C LEU A 154 -2.08 -1.63 10.34
N SER A 155 -1.17 -0.65 10.39
CA SER A 155 -1.51 0.75 10.32
C SER A 155 -2.30 1.09 9.05
N CYS A 156 -1.82 0.64 7.88
CA CYS A 156 -2.51 0.84 6.62
C CYS A 156 -3.89 0.16 6.60
N LEU A 157 -4.02 -1.05 7.16
CA LEU A 157 -5.30 -1.76 7.21
C LEU A 157 -6.33 -1.07 8.11
N MET A 158 -5.89 -0.44 9.21
CA MET A 158 -6.78 0.28 10.14
C MET A 158 -7.53 1.42 9.46
N VAL A 159 -6.87 2.18 8.60
CA VAL A 159 -7.51 3.31 7.91
C VAL A 159 -8.52 2.88 6.82
N PHE A 160 -8.55 1.62 6.46
CA PHE A 160 -9.57 1.06 5.57
C PHE A 160 -10.79 0.48 6.30
N GLN A 161 -10.80 0.48 7.65
CA GLN A 161 -11.94 -0.02 8.42
C GLN A 161 -13.12 0.94 8.43
N PHE A 162 -12.93 2.22 8.19
CA PHE A 162 -14.05 3.14 8.00
C PHE A 162 -14.43 3.25 6.51
N ILE A 163 -15.75 3.30 6.26
CA ILE A 163 -16.29 3.31 4.91
C ILE A 163 -16.36 4.75 4.40
N LEU A 164 -15.84 4.97 3.18
CA LEU A 164 -16.05 6.19 2.42
C LEU A 164 -17.08 5.90 1.34
N LYS A 165 -18.25 6.54 1.40
CA LYS A 165 -19.26 6.47 0.35
C LYS A 165 -19.22 7.75 -0.46
N LEU A 166 -19.14 7.62 -1.78
CA LEU A 166 -19.32 8.69 -2.74
C LEU A 166 -20.77 8.67 -3.21
N GLU A 167 -21.46 9.80 -3.10
CA GLU A 167 -22.73 9.99 -3.81
C GLU A 167 -22.41 10.36 -5.27
N GLU A 168 -22.45 9.36 -6.14
CA GLU A 168 -22.11 9.52 -7.57
C GLU A 168 -23.01 10.55 -8.29
N ASP A 169 -24.26 10.69 -7.83
CA ASP A 169 -25.26 11.57 -8.45
C ASP A 169 -24.98 13.07 -8.20
N LYS A 170 -24.28 13.39 -7.13
CA LYS A 170 -24.00 14.77 -6.72
C LYS A 170 -22.54 15.18 -6.85
N GLY A 171 -21.65 14.25 -7.17
CA GLY A 171 -20.21 14.50 -7.15
C GLY A 171 -19.66 14.88 -5.78
N THR A 172 -20.48 14.76 -4.72
CA THR A 172 -20.16 15.16 -3.37
C THR A 172 -19.98 13.95 -2.46
N TRP A 173 -19.07 14.07 -1.51
CA TRP A 173 -18.77 13.03 -0.53
C TRP A 173 -19.63 13.18 0.73
N ASN A 174 -20.91 13.52 0.62
CA ASN A 174 -21.73 14.00 1.72
C ASN A 174 -22.24 12.94 2.70
N ASN A 175 -22.16 11.65 2.39
CA ASN A 175 -22.65 10.59 3.29
C ASN A 175 -21.52 9.69 3.79
N PHE A 176 -20.85 10.14 4.85
CA PHE A 176 -19.85 9.35 5.54
C PHE A 176 -20.43 8.75 6.82
N ASN A 177 -20.53 7.45 6.89
CA ASN A 177 -20.72 6.80 8.18
C ASN A 177 -19.36 6.66 8.88
N TRP A 178 -19.08 7.59 9.81
CA TRP A 178 -17.79 7.74 10.48
C TRP A 178 -17.70 7.00 11.81
N GLU A 179 -18.48 5.98 12.02
CA GLU A 179 -18.40 5.22 13.25
C GLU A 179 -16.96 4.78 13.53
N ASN A 180 -16.49 5.11 14.72
CA ASN A 180 -15.18 4.73 15.24
C ASN A 180 -13.94 5.24 14.45
N LYS A 181 -14.08 6.25 13.58
CA LYS A 181 -12.94 6.82 12.84
C LYS A 181 -11.76 7.21 13.75
N PHE A 182 -12.05 7.81 14.90
CA PHE A 182 -11.02 8.21 15.86
C PHE A 182 -10.25 7.01 16.39
N GLY A 183 -10.92 5.93 16.74
CA GLY A 183 -10.29 4.70 17.20
C GLY A 183 -9.37 4.12 16.14
N TYR A 184 -9.84 3.99 14.91
CA TYR A 184 -9.05 3.44 13.82
C TYR A 184 -7.85 4.30 13.44
N LEU A 185 -8.03 5.63 13.37
CA LEU A 185 -6.94 6.55 13.11
C LEU A 185 -5.91 6.56 14.23
N SER A 186 -6.34 6.55 15.49
CA SER A 186 -5.43 6.51 16.65
C SER A 186 -4.62 5.22 16.68
N ILE A 187 -5.25 4.07 16.41
CA ILE A 187 -4.56 2.79 16.32
C ILE A 187 -3.57 2.79 15.13
N SER A 188 -3.97 3.35 13.99
CA SER A 188 -3.09 3.51 12.83
C SER A 188 -1.85 4.33 13.16
N VAL A 189 -2.01 5.49 13.82
CA VAL A 189 -0.87 6.31 14.28
C VAL A 189 0.00 5.53 15.26
N GLY A 190 -0.59 4.83 16.22
CA GLY A 190 0.13 4.02 17.20
C GLY A 190 0.98 2.93 16.53
N PHE A 191 0.44 2.18 15.60
CA PHE A 191 1.20 1.18 14.84
C PHE A 191 2.30 1.80 13.99
N MET A 192 2.07 2.97 13.39
CA MET A 192 3.09 3.64 12.59
C MET A 192 4.24 4.16 13.46
N ILE A 193 3.94 4.67 14.67
CA ILE A 193 4.96 5.06 15.65
C ILE A 193 5.77 3.83 16.09
N LEU A 194 5.12 2.71 16.38
CA LEU A 194 5.81 1.47 16.73
C LEU A 194 6.70 0.97 15.60
N ALA A 195 6.21 1.02 14.36
CA ALA A 195 7.01 0.67 13.17
C ALA A 195 8.25 1.56 13.04
N MET A 196 8.09 2.88 13.22
CA MET A 196 9.19 3.83 13.19
C MET A 196 10.22 3.55 14.29
N LEU A 197 9.79 3.42 15.53
CA LEU A 197 10.69 3.21 16.67
C LEU A 197 11.45 1.88 16.57
N LEU A 198 10.75 0.80 16.18
CA LEU A 198 11.41 -0.48 15.97
C LEU A 198 12.33 -0.45 14.74
N GLY A 199 11.96 0.24 13.68
CA GLY A 199 12.84 0.44 12.52
C GLY A 199 14.12 1.19 12.90
N ILE A 200 14.03 2.22 13.75
CA ILE A 200 15.22 2.92 14.28
C ILE A 200 16.06 1.97 15.14
N PHE A 201 15.43 1.22 16.04
CA PHE A 201 16.12 0.30 16.95
C PHE A 201 16.84 -0.83 16.19
N LEU A 202 16.26 -1.30 15.09
CA LEU A 202 16.80 -2.37 14.24
C LEU A 202 17.71 -1.85 13.12
N GLU A 203 17.98 -0.52 13.12
CA GLU A 203 18.79 0.13 12.09
C GLU A 203 18.29 -0.12 10.66
N ASP A 204 16.95 -0.22 10.48
CA ASP A 204 16.31 -0.31 9.17
C ASP A 204 15.83 1.07 8.71
N PRO A 205 16.60 1.75 7.85
CA PRO A 205 16.28 3.10 7.39
C PRO A 205 15.06 3.13 6.46
N VAL A 206 14.73 2.03 5.80
CA VAL A 206 13.58 1.97 4.88
C VAL A 206 12.28 2.08 5.67
N VAL A 207 12.06 1.16 6.62
CA VAL A 207 10.81 1.15 7.39
C VAL A 207 10.72 2.32 8.35
N SER A 208 11.83 2.72 9.00
CA SER A 208 11.82 3.85 9.94
C SER A 208 11.46 5.16 9.24
N THR A 209 12.07 5.44 8.09
CA THR A 209 11.78 6.67 7.33
C THR A 209 10.41 6.62 6.68
N ALA A 210 10.01 5.49 6.09
CA ALA A 210 8.68 5.34 5.50
C ALA A 210 7.58 5.53 6.55
N ALA A 211 7.75 4.96 7.75
CA ALA A 211 6.82 5.14 8.85
C ALA A 211 6.79 6.60 9.33
N ALA A 212 7.95 7.22 9.54
CA ALA A 212 8.04 8.62 9.97
C ALA A 212 7.33 9.57 9.02
N VAL A 213 7.56 9.43 7.72
CA VAL A 213 6.91 10.24 6.67
C VAL A 213 5.40 9.94 6.59
N SER A 214 4.97 8.74 6.96
CA SER A 214 3.56 8.34 6.91
C SER A 214 2.74 8.80 8.11
N ILE A 215 3.33 8.98 9.31
CA ILE A 215 2.64 9.40 10.54
C ILE A 215 1.79 10.68 10.37
N PRO A 216 2.27 11.75 9.72
CA PRO A 216 1.49 12.98 9.57
C PRO A 216 0.13 12.79 8.93
N PHE A 217 -0.04 11.86 8.02
CA PHE A 217 -1.30 11.70 7.29
C PHE A 217 -2.47 11.25 8.18
N PRO A 218 -2.40 10.12 8.91
CA PRO A 218 -3.46 9.77 9.86
C PRO A 218 -3.54 10.72 11.05
N LEU A 219 -2.43 11.35 11.46
CA LEU A 219 -2.42 12.32 12.55
C LEU A 219 -3.19 13.59 12.17
N ILE A 220 -2.98 14.14 10.98
CA ILE A 220 -3.74 15.28 10.48
C ILE A 220 -5.22 14.93 10.33
N ALA A 221 -5.54 13.71 9.87
CA ALA A 221 -6.90 13.23 9.80
C ALA A 221 -7.57 13.09 11.18
N LEU A 222 -6.81 12.84 12.25
CA LEU A 222 -7.29 12.86 13.64
C LEU A 222 -7.64 14.27 14.09
N ILE A 223 -6.79 15.26 13.76
CA ILE A 223 -6.98 16.67 14.16
C ILE A 223 -8.18 17.28 13.42
N TRP A 224 -8.33 16.96 12.13
CA TRP A 224 -9.44 17.43 11.28
C TRP A 224 -10.30 16.26 10.75
N PRO A 225 -11.03 15.58 11.63
CA PRO A 225 -11.70 14.33 11.27
C PRO A 225 -12.88 14.48 10.33
N ASN A 226 -13.39 15.69 10.15
CA ASN A 226 -14.49 15.99 9.23
C ASN A 226 -14.00 16.39 7.84
N HIS A 227 -12.69 16.53 7.66
CA HIS A 227 -12.13 16.92 6.39
C HIS A 227 -11.79 15.69 5.54
N VAL A 228 -12.58 15.45 4.53
CA VAL A 228 -12.51 14.25 3.69
C VAL A 228 -11.16 14.07 3.02
N ARG A 229 -10.53 15.15 2.53
CA ARG A 229 -9.21 15.08 1.90
C ARG A 229 -8.14 14.51 2.84
N HIS A 230 -8.17 14.87 4.13
CA HIS A 230 -7.21 14.33 5.09
C HIS A 230 -7.40 12.85 5.33
N LEU A 231 -8.65 12.40 5.36
CA LEU A 231 -8.96 10.98 5.52
C LEU A 231 -8.54 10.14 4.33
N GLN A 232 -8.69 10.67 3.13
CA GLN A 232 -8.19 10.00 1.92
C GLN A 232 -6.66 9.97 1.87
N ARG A 233 -6.01 11.06 2.23
CA ARG A 233 -4.55 11.11 2.34
C ARG A 233 -4.04 10.09 3.35
N ALA A 234 -4.71 9.95 4.51
CA ALA A 234 -4.38 8.95 5.50
C ALA A 234 -4.48 7.51 4.97
N ARG A 235 -5.38 7.24 4.00
CA ARG A 235 -5.52 5.93 3.36
C ARG A 235 -4.43 5.64 2.34
N PHE A 236 -4.18 6.57 1.43
CA PHE A 236 -3.40 6.29 0.22
C PHE A 236 -1.93 6.67 0.36
N TYR A 237 -1.60 7.76 1.04
CA TYR A 237 -0.22 8.24 1.10
C TYR A 237 0.75 7.28 1.81
N PRO A 238 0.40 6.65 2.94
CA PRO A 238 1.30 5.67 3.55
C PRO A 238 1.66 4.53 2.61
N LEU A 239 0.71 4.03 1.80
CA LEU A 239 0.96 2.97 0.83
C LEU A 239 1.95 3.39 -0.24
N PHE A 240 1.75 4.59 -0.80
CA PHE A 240 2.66 5.15 -1.79
C PHE A 240 4.04 5.46 -1.20
N THR A 241 4.09 5.92 0.04
CA THR A 241 5.34 6.18 0.74
C THR A 241 6.17 4.90 0.86
N PHE A 242 5.56 3.81 1.33
CA PHE A 242 6.27 2.52 1.42
C PHE A 242 6.72 2.02 0.04
N ALA A 243 5.89 2.13 -0.99
CA ALA A 243 6.26 1.75 -2.35
C ALA A 243 7.42 2.61 -2.89
N MET A 244 7.42 3.91 -2.60
CA MET A 244 8.53 4.80 -2.97
C MET A 244 9.83 4.41 -2.27
N PHE A 245 9.81 4.09 -0.97
CA PHE A 245 11.01 3.67 -0.26
C PHE A 245 11.55 2.32 -0.73
N LEU A 246 10.69 1.39 -1.15
CA LEU A 246 11.13 0.19 -1.84
C LEU A 246 11.79 0.50 -3.19
N SER A 247 11.29 1.51 -3.92
CA SER A 247 11.89 1.96 -5.18
C SER A 247 13.29 2.59 -4.98
N VAL A 248 13.60 3.10 -3.80
CA VAL A 248 14.95 3.58 -3.47
C VAL A 248 15.96 2.43 -3.45
N ARG A 249 15.52 1.24 -3.08
CA ARG A 249 16.36 0.03 -3.10
C ARG A 249 16.51 -0.55 -4.50
N ALA A 250 15.43 -0.56 -5.29
CA ALA A 250 15.45 -1.04 -6.66
C ALA A 250 14.68 -0.06 -7.56
N ALA A 251 15.39 0.72 -8.35
CA ALA A 251 14.81 1.80 -9.16
C ALA A 251 13.77 1.29 -10.17
N TRP A 252 13.90 0.06 -10.67
CA TRP A 252 12.92 -0.57 -11.57
C TRP A 252 11.53 -0.74 -10.93
N PHE A 253 11.42 -0.75 -9.59
CA PHE A 253 10.13 -0.81 -8.88
C PHE A 253 9.30 0.48 -9.08
N LEU A 254 9.91 1.58 -9.52
CA LEU A 254 9.20 2.80 -9.92
C LEU A 254 8.22 2.54 -11.08
N VAL A 255 8.49 1.57 -11.95
CA VAL A 255 7.64 1.29 -13.12
C VAL A 255 6.21 0.93 -12.69
N PRO A 256 5.98 -0.12 -11.86
CA PRO A 256 4.63 -0.44 -11.41
C PRO A 256 4.00 0.69 -10.60
N LEU A 257 4.79 1.42 -9.81
CA LEU A 257 4.29 2.55 -9.03
C LEU A 257 3.79 3.69 -9.94
N VAL A 258 4.55 4.03 -10.96
CA VAL A 258 4.17 5.06 -11.95
C VAL A 258 2.94 4.63 -12.74
N VAL A 259 2.88 3.37 -13.20
CA VAL A 259 1.72 2.83 -13.91
C VAL A 259 0.47 2.91 -13.04
N LEU A 260 0.55 2.49 -11.78
CA LEU A 260 -0.58 2.58 -10.85
C LEU A 260 -1.02 4.03 -10.62
N PHE A 261 -0.06 4.93 -10.40
CA PHE A 261 -0.34 6.35 -10.18
C PHE A 261 -1.09 6.97 -11.37
N PHE A 262 -0.56 6.77 -12.59
CA PHE A 262 -1.21 7.32 -13.79
C PHE A 262 -2.57 6.68 -14.05
N THR A 263 -2.73 5.38 -13.83
CA THR A 263 -4.01 4.69 -13.98
C THR A 263 -5.06 5.28 -13.03
N LEU A 264 -4.75 5.40 -11.74
CA LEU A 264 -5.67 5.99 -10.76
C LEU A 264 -6.01 7.44 -11.11
N ARG A 265 -5.02 8.20 -11.57
CA ARG A 265 -5.22 9.58 -11.97
C ARG A 265 -6.12 9.71 -13.20
N MET A 266 -5.93 8.85 -14.19
CA MET A 266 -6.78 8.81 -15.38
C MET A 266 -8.22 8.42 -15.05
N VAL A 267 -8.38 7.39 -14.19
CA VAL A 267 -9.70 6.96 -13.71
C VAL A 267 -10.41 8.11 -13.00
N ASN A 268 -9.71 8.82 -12.11
CA ASN A 268 -10.28 9.95 -11.37
C ASN A 268 -10.65 11.13 -12.29
N TYR A 269 -9.81 11.42 -13.29
CA TYR A 269 -10.12 12.45 -14.27
C TYR A 269 -11.39 12.14 -15.05
N PHE A 270 -11.49 10.97 -15.64
CA PHE A 270 -12.65 10.62 -16.46
C PHE A 270 -13.91 10.35 -15.64
N ARG A 271 -13.78 9.80 -14.43
CA ARG A 271 -14.93 9.47 -13.59
C ARG A 271 -15.55 10.72 -12.94
N TYR A 272 -14.70 11.65 -12.47
CA TYR A 272 -15.13 12.77 -11.62
C TYR A 272 -14.80 14.16 -12.20
N GLY A 273 -14.13 14.25 -13.33
CA GLY A 273 -13.68 15.53 -13.90
C GLY A 273 -12.51 16.17 -13.14
N ILE A 274 -11.80 15.42 -12.30
CA ILE A 274 -10.77 15.98 -11.43
C ILE A 274 -9.49 16.30 -12.21
N VAL A 275 -9.15 17.57 -12.28
CA VAL A 275 -8.01 18.09 -13.04
C VAL A 275 -6.77 18.30 -12.18
N HIS A 276 -6.94 18.61 -10.89
CA HIS A 276 -5.84 18.99 -10.01
C HIS A 276 -4.93 17.82 -9.63
N PRO A 277 -3.60 18.04 -9.53
CA PRO A 277 -2.64 17.02 -9.20
C PRO A 277 -2.66 16.71 -7.70
N SER A 278 -3.58 15.90 -7.23
CA SER A 278 -3.51 15.34 -5.89
C SER A 278 -3.56 13.82 -5.93
N PHE A 279 -2.90 13.22 -4.96
CA PHE A 279 -3.10 11.83 -4.61
C PHE A 279 -4.41 11.74 -3.84
N GLY A 280 -5.36 11.07 -4.40
CA GLY A 280 -6.70 10.99 -3.84
C GLY A 280 -7.70 11.76 -4.70
N VAL A 281 -8.95 11.66 -4.32
CA VAL A 281 -10.03 12.37 -5.00
C VAL A 281 -10.02 13.82 -4.52
N ASP A 282 -9.66 14.74 -5.41
CA ASP A 282 -9.92 16.14 -5.16
C ASP A 282 -11.40 16.39 -5.42
N PHE A 283 -12.04 16.95 -4.44
CA PHE A 283 -13.43 17.36 -4.56
C PHE A 283 -13.49 18.61 -5.43
N LEU A 284 -14.54 18.68 -6.25
CA LEU A 284 -14.98 19.97 -6.76
C LEU A 284 -15.23 20.85 -5.53
N GLU A 285 -14.53 21.96 -5.43
CA GLU A 285 -14.85 22.99 -4.45
C GLU A 285 -16.30 23.39 -4.71
N GLU A 286 -17.14 23.34 -3.68
CA GLU A 286 -18.46 23.93 -3.74
C GLU A 286 -18.25 25.43 -3.95
N GLU A 287 -18.63 25.94 -5.13
CA GLU A 287 -18.77 27.36 -5.38
C GLU A 287 -19.94 27.93 -4.57
#